data_7547f2893ab1de8a6a238956b6031dcf
#
_entry.id   7547f2893ab1de8a6a238956b6031dcf
#
_cell.length_a   1.000
_cell.length_b   1.000
_cell.length_c   1.000
_cell.angle_alpha   90.00
_cell.angle_beta   90.00
_cell.angle_gamma   90.00
#
_symmetry.space_group_name_H-M   'P 1'
#
loop_
_entity.id
_entity.type
_entity.pdbx_description
1 polymer ?
#
loop_
_entity_poly.entity_id
_entity_poly.type
_entity_poly.pdbx_seq_one_letter_code
_entity_poly.pdbx_strand_id
1 'polypeptide(L)'
;MIRVFVGSHARWDEHEPVLGYSIRKHSTVPVDIVFMRPEYLGLDDAGCTGFSNLRYAVPELCGYRGSAIYLDCDMLLLADIAELAAYGKPGKWVVLDDGTDEVAVIDCSIRPPPLEELDQHKKHEIKTKLAEYMEPVIPAEWNVEDTFLPWAKLLHFTNLYFVEDCWRRGVPWYSNHPTESQEVLNRYILESYGQFGPDQEPS
;
A
#
# COMPACT_ATOMS: atom_id res chain seq x y z
N MET A 1 -7.06 -8.05 15.57
CA MET A 1 -6.11 -8.27 14.47
C MET A 1 -6.52 -7.39 13.31
N ILE A 2 -5.61 -6.56 12.81
CA ILE A 2 -5.84 -5.68 11.66
C ILE A 2 -5.39 -6.40 10.39
N ARG A 3 -6.22 -6.40 9.35
CA ARG A 3 -5.85 -6.91 8.02
C ARG A 3 -5.32 -5.78 7.17
N VAL A 4 -4.13 -5.95 6.61
CA VAL A 4 -3.47 -4.98 5.74
C VAL A 4 -3.24 -5.64 4.39
N PHE A 5 -3.81 -5.09 3.35
CA PHE A 5 -3.61 -5.51 1.97
C PHE A 5 -2.69 -4.51 1.28
N VAL A 6 -1.64 -5.02 0.66
CA VAL A 6 -0.65 -4.19 -0.03
C VAL A 6 -0.71 -4.51 -1.52
N GLY A 7 -1.05 -3.50 -2.32
CA GLY A 7 -0.96 -3.62 -3.78
C GLY A 7 0.50 -3.65 -4.20
N SER A 8 0.93 -4.72 -4.86
CA SER A 8 2.31 -4.95 -5.26
C SER A 8 2.40 -5.55 -6.67
N HIS A 9 3.59 -5.66 -7.17
CA HIS A 9 3.91 -6.26 -8.46
C HIS A 9 5.30 -6.92 -8.38
N ALA A 10 5.55 -7.97 -9.17
CA ALA A 10 6.83 -8.66 -9.20
C ALA A 10 8.05 -7.75 -9.44
N ARG A 11 7.85 -6.60 -10.08
CA ARG A 11 8.89 -5.56 -10.28
C ARG A 11 9.27 -4.81 -9.00
N TRP A 12 8.46 -4.92 -7.96
CA TRP A 12 8.57 -4.16 -6.72
C TRP A 12 8.74 -5.07 -5.50
N ASP A 13 9.15 -6.33 -5.72
CA ASP A 13 9.28 -7.33 -4.67
C ASP A 13 10.27 -6.93 -3.57
N GLU A 14 11.28 -6.11 -3.88
CA GLU A 14 12.22 -5.56 -2.91
C GLU A 14 11.58 -4.59 -1.89
N HIS A 15 10.40 -4.01 -2.21
CA HIS A 15 9.67 -3.11 -1.32
C HIS A 15 8.87 -3.86 -0.25
N GLU A 16 8.34 -5.02 -0.60
CA GLU A 16 7.47 -5.81 0.26
C GLU A 16 8.08 -6.12 1.64
N PRO A 17 9.34 -6.61 1.73
CA PRO A 17 9.95 -6.89 3.03
C PRO A 17 10.10 -5.61 3.88
N VAL A 18 10.44 -4.48 3.28
CA VAL A 18 10.68 -3.21 3.97
C VAL A 18 9.39 -2.63 4.51
N LEU A 19 8.33 -2.57 3.69
CA LEU A 19 7.01 -2.14 4.14
C LEU A 19 6.45 -3.10 5.18
N GLY A 20 6.50 -4.41 4.92
CA GLY A 20 6.03 -5.43 5.86
C GLY A 20 6.74 -5.35 7.21
N TYR A 21 8.06 -5.11 7.21
CA TYR A 21 8.82 -4.88 8.42
C TYR A 21 8.36 -3.61 9.16
N SER A 22 8.23 -2.49 8.45
CA SER A 22 7.82 -1.22 9.05
C SER A 22 6.43 -1.32 9.69
N ILE A 23 5.48 -2.00 9.04
CA ILE A 23 4.15 -2.26 9.59
C ILE A 23 4.25 -3.05 10.91
N ARG A 24 5.00 -4.15 10.92
CA ARG A 24 5.15 -4.97 12.14
C ARG A 24 5.86 -4.24 13.24
N LYS A 25 6.89 -3.45 12.92
CA LYS A 25 7.68 -2.66 13.87
C LYS A 25 6.85 -1.63 14.63
N HIS A 26 5.92 -0.98 13.94
CA HIS A 26 5.13 0.10 14.52
C HIS A 26 3.74 -0.35 15.03
N SER A 27 3.35 -1.59 14.79
CA SER A 27 2.04 -2.08 15.23
C SER A 27 2.02 -2.44 16.70
N THR A 28 1.11 -1.84 17.46
CA THR A 28 0.83 -2.23 18.85
C THR A 28 -0.12 -3.40 18.97
N VAL A 29 -0.75 -3.82 17.87
CA VAL A 29 -1.72 -4.93 17.80
C VAL A 29 -1.32 -5.93 16.71
N PRO A 30 -1.78 -7.19 16.79
CA PRO A 30 -1.50 -8.17 15.75
C PRO A 30 -2.00 -7.71 14.38
N VAL A 31 -1.17 -7.85 13.36
CA VAL A 31 -1.47 -7.54 11.95
C VAL A 31 -1.36 -8.79 11.09
N ASP A 32 -2.22 -8.87 10.09
CA ASP A 32 -2.17 -9.84 9.01
C ASP A 32 -1.92 -9.08 7.70
N ILE A 33 -0.77 -9.33 7.07
CA ILE A 33 -0.31 -8.57 5.89
C ILE A 33 -0.36 -9.49 4.68
N VAL A 34 -1.09 -9.05 3.66
CA VAL A 34 -1.25 -9.75 2.39
C VAL A 34 -0.70 -8.88 1.26
N PHE A 35 0.37 -9.32 0.62
CA PHE A 35 0.87 -8.69 -0.60
C PHE A 35 0.09 -9.23 -1.80
N MET A 36 -0.64 -8.34 -2.47
CA MET A 36 -1.46 -8.67 -3.63
C MET A 36 -0.68 -8.37 -4.89
N ARG A 37 -0.54 -9.37 -5.75
CA ARG A 37 0.07 -9.22 -7.07
C ARG A 37 -0.93 -9.62 -8.14
N PRO A 38 -0.96 -8.96 -9.32
CA PRO A 38 -1.89 -9.30 -10.39
C PRO A 38 -1.87 -10.78 -10.75
N GLU A 39 -0.68 -11.37 -10.88
CA GLU A 39 -0.50 -12.78 -11.24
C GLU A 39 -1.09 -13.76 -10.22
N TYR A 40 -1.14 -13.39 -8.93
CA TYR A 40 -1.76 -14.23 -7.89
C TYR A 40 -3.29 -14.18 -7.93
N LEU A 41 -3.83 -13.14 -8.53
CA LEU A 41 -5.26 -12.92 -8.65
C LEU A 41 -5.81 -13.26 -10.03
N GLY A 42 -4.97 -13.74 -10.96
CA GLY A 42 -5.37 -14.04 -12.34
C GLY A 42 -5.70 -12.78 -13.15
N LEU A 43 -5.14 -11.64 -12.76
CA LEU A 43 -5.35 -10.36 -13.46
C LEU A 43 -4.18 -10.06 -14.39
N ASP A 44 -4.49 -9.39 -15.50
CA ASP A 44 -3.46 -8.90 -16.42
C ASP A 44 -2.67 -7.75 -15.78
N ASP A 45 -1.35 -7.74 -16.02
CA ASP A 45 -0.44 -6.67 -15.67
C ASP A 45 -0.69 -5.46 -16.58
N ALA A 46 -1.70 -4.68 -16.28
CA ALA A 46 -2.06 -3.50 -17.05
C ALA A 46 -2.06 -2.24 -16.18
N GLY A 47 -1.55 -1.13 -16.73
CA GLY A 47 -1.47 0.17 -16.07
C GLY A 47 -0.05 0.59 -15.70
N CYS A 48 0.10 1.82 -15.18
CA CYS A 48 1.41 2.42 -14.90
C CYS A 48 2.19 1.67 -13.83
N THR A 49 1.52 1.11 -12.82
CA THR A 49 2.15 0.43 -11.70
C THR A 49 1.85 -1.07 -11.65
N GLY A 50 0.92 -1.58 -12.48
CA GLY A 50 0.49 -2.98 -12.49
C GLY A 50 -0.43 -3.37 -11.33
N PHE A 51 -0.50 -2.59 -10.25
CA PHE A 51 -1.26 -2.94 -9.05
C PHE A 51 -2.35 -1.92 -8.64
N SER A 52 -2.50 -0.82 -9.37
CA SER A 52 -3.39 0.29 -8.96
C SER A 52 -4.85 -0.10 -8.72
N ASN A 53 -5.36 -1.14 -9.38
CA ASN A 53 -6.74 -1.60 -9.21
C ASN A 53 -6.90 -2.74 -8.21
N LEU A 54 -5.81 -3.29 -7.68
CA LEU A 54 -5.87 -4.41 -6.72
C LEU A 54 -6.61 -4.02 -5.44
N ARG A 55 -6.62 -2.73 -5.09
CA ARG A 55 -7.39 -2.21 -3.95
C ARG A 55 -8.87 -2.57 -4.01
N TYR A 56 -9.44 -2.67 -5.19
CA TYR A 56 -10.86 -3.01 -5.37
C TYR A 56 -11.15 -4.50 -5.19
N ALA A 57 -10.13 -5.36 -5.18
CA ALA A 57 -10.25 -6.78 -4.86
C ALA A 57 -10.36 -7.03 -3.34
N VAL A 58 -9.94 -6.10 -2.49
CA VAL A 58 -9.85 -6.28 -1.04
C VAL A 58 -11.16 -6.76 -0.40
N PRO A 59 -12.35 -6.20 -0.70
CA PRO A 59 -13.60 -6.69 -0.12
C PRO A 59 -13.90 -8.16 -0.45
N GLU A 60 -13.64 -8.58 -1.69
CA GLU A 60 -13.85 -9.97 -2.11
C GLU A 60 -12.88 -10.90 -1.40
N LEU A 61 -11.60 -10.58 -1.34
CA LEU A 61 -10.58 -11.34 -0.60
C LEU A 61 -10.90 -11.45 0.89
N CYS A 62 -11.62 -10.47 1.44
CA CYS A 62 -12.14 -10.50 2.81
C CYS A 62 -13.44 -11.30 2.95
N GLY A 63 -13.97 -11.91 1.90
CA GLY A 63 -15.28 -12.54 1.89
C GLY A 63 -16.42 -11.57 2.21
N TYR A 64 -16.25 -10.31 1.84
CA TYR A 64 -17.20 -9.21 2.07
C TYR A 64 -17.54 -8.99 3.54
N ARG A 65 -16.56 -9.13 4.46
CA ARG A 65 -16.77 -9.04 5.91
C ARG A 65 -15.65 -8.27 6.61
N GLY A 66 -16.07 -7.48 7.62
CA GLY A 66 -15.17 -6.72 8.49
C GLY A 66 -14.52 -5.56 7.78
N SER A 67 -13.38 -5.10 8.30
CA SER A 67 -12.60 -4.00 7.71
C SER A 67 -11.19 -4.43 7.35
N ALA A 68 -10.57 -3.69 6.43
CA ALA A 68 -9.19 -3.86 6.04
C ALA A 68 -8.55 -2.50 5.72
N ILE A 69 -7.22 -2.45 5.81
CA ILE A 69 -6.42 -1.33 5.31
C ILE A 69 -5.85 -1.73 3.95
N TYR A 70 -5.82 -0.79 3.01
CA TYR A 70 -5.08 -0.90 1.76
C TYR A 70 -3.93 0.11 1.75
N LEU A 71 -2.77 -0.33 1.26
CA LEU A 71 -1.58 0.49 1.02
C LEU A 71 -0.96 0.10 -0.33
N ASP A 72 -0.30 1.05 -0.99
CA ASP A 72 0.59 0.76 -2.11
C ASP A 72 1.96 0.26 -1.57
N CYS A 73 2.68 -0.58 -2.34
CA CYS A 73 3.91 -1.24 -1.83
C CYS A 73 5.12 -0.31 -1.70
N ASP A 74 5.12 0.83 -2.37
CA ASP A 74 6.17 1.83 -2.37
C ASP A 74 6.06 2.82 -1.19
N MET A 75 5.59 2.31 -0.06
CA MET A 75 5.39 3.09 1.17
C MET A 75 6.27 2.60 2.32
N LEU A 76 6.43 3.47 3.33
CA LEU A 76 7.12 3.16 4.58
C LEU A 76 6.29 3.68 5.76
N LEU A 77 5.84 2.77 6.63
CA LEU A 77 5.07 3.12 7.81
C LEU A 77 5.99 3.62 8.94
N LEU A 78 5.63 4.75 9.54
CA LEU A 78 6.40 5.43 10.59
C LEU A 78 5.61 5.62 11.89
N ALA A 79 4.33 5.22 11.92
CA ALA A 79 3.43 5.33 13.07
C ALA A 79 2.67 4.03 13.32
N ASP A 80 1.88 3.94 14.39
CA ASP A 80 1.08 2.74 14.67
C ASP A 80 -0.04 2.59 13.65
N ILE A 81 -0.10 1.44 12.97
CA ILE A 81 -1.16 1.12 12.00
C ILE A 81 -2.56 1.12 12.65
N ALA A 82 -2.65 0.95 13.96
CA ALA A 82 -3.92 1.02 14.69
C ALA A 82 -4.53 2.43 14.66
N GLU A 83 -3.70 3.47 14.57
CA GLU A 83 -4.19 4.85 14.39
C GLU A 83 -4.88 5.02 13.03
N LEU A 84 -4.30 4.42 11.96
CA LEU A 84 -4.93 4.44 10.63
C LEU A 84 -6.23 3.64 10.64
N ALA A 85 -6.23 2.45 11.25
CA ALA A 85 -7.43 1.62 11.36
C ALA A 85 -8.60 2.33 12.05
N ALA A 86 -8.30 3.27 12.97
CA ALA A 86 -9.33 4.02 13.71
C ALA A 86 -10.16 4.97 12.83
N TYR A 87 -9.72 5.30 11.61
CA TYR A 87 -10.52 6.05 10.64
C TYR A 87 -11.66 5.22 10.03
N GLY A 88 -11.61 3.88 10.18
CA GLY A 88 -12.62 2.98 9.59
C GLY A 88 -14.04 3.29 10.03
N LYS A 89 -14.97 3.35 9.08
CA LYS A 89 -16.39 3.62 9.30
C LYS A 89 -17.27 2.57 8.62
N PRO A 90 -18.32 2.09 9.29
CA PRO A 90 -19.28 1.16 8.69
C PRO A 90 -19.88 1.72 7.40
N GLY A 91 -19.92 0.91 6.34
CA GLY A 91 -20.46 1.29 5.04
C GLY A 91 -19.64 2.32 4.29
N LYS A 92 -18.37 2.54 4.68
CA LYS A 92 -17.51 3.52 4.04
C LYS A 92 -16.18 2.94 3.58
N TRP A 93 -15.68 3.54 2.54
CA TRP A 93 -14.33 3.43 2.02
C TRP A 93 -13.63 4.75 2.35
N VAL A 94 -12.95 4.77 3.49
CA VAL A 94 -12.31 5.99 4.00
C VAL A 94 -10.97 6.15 3.32
N VAL A 95 -10.75 7.30 2.70
CA VAL A 95 -9.58 7.61 1.86
C VAL A 95 -8.90 8.90 2.30
N LEU A 96 -7.77 9.24 1.67
CA LEU A 96 -7.06 10.49 1.93
C LEU A 96 -7.97 11.70 1.70
N ASP A 97 -7.72 12.78 2.42
CA ASP A 97 -8.55 14.00 2.42
C ASP A 97 -8.57 14.75 1.08
N ASP A 98 -7.58 14.50 0.21
CA ASP A 98 -7.57 14.95 -1.18
C ASP A 98 -8.41 14.05 -2.12
N GLY A 99 -8.98 12.96 -1.60
CA GLY A 99 -9.79 11.99 -2.33
C GLY A 99 -9.00 10.94 -3.09
N THR A 100 -7.67 10.86 -2.93
CA THR A 100 -6.87 9.75 -3.45
C THR A 100 -7.02 8.50 -2.59
N ASP A 101 -6.78 7.33 -3.15
CA ASP A 101 -7.12 6.03 -2.56
C ASP A 101 -5.93 5.06 -2.46
N GLU A 102 -4.71 5.61 -2.53
CA GLU A 102 -3.47 4.86 -2.30
C GLU A 102 -3.35 4.37 -0.86
N VAL A 103 -3.97 5.11 0.06
CA VAL A 103 -4.17 4.72 1.45
C VAL A 103 -5.66 4.71 1.72
N ALA A 104 -6.18 3.59 2.18
CA ALA A 104 -7.61 3.46 2.45
C ALA A 104 -7.90 2.56 3.64
N VAL A 105 -8.98 2.87 4.38
CA VAL A 105 -9.59 1.98 5.36
C VAL A 105 -10.97 1.57 4.85
N ILE A 106 -11.12 0.31 4.54
CA ILE A 106 -12.21 -0.23 3.75
C ILE A 106 -13.17 -1.01 4.64
N ASP A 107 -14.46 -0.66 4.65
CA ASP A 107 -15.50 -1.59 5.07
C ASP A 107 -15.71 -2.62 3.96
N CYS A 108 -15.29 -3.85 4.22
CA CYS A 108 -15.36 -4.92 3.24
C CYS A 108 -16.78 -5.42 2.92
N SER A 109 -17.82 -4.89 3.55
CA SER A 109 -19.21 -5.17 3.15
C SER A 109 -19.62 -4.46 1.85
N ILE A 110 -18.89 -3.43 1.45
CA ILE A 110 -19.05 -2.75 0.16
C ILE A 110 -18.65 -3.71 -0.96
N ARG A 111 -19.42 -3.71 -2.05
CA ARG A 111 -19.21 -4.60 -3.19
C ARG A 111 -18.77 -3.82 -4.42
N PRO A 112 -17.46 -3.67 -4.67
CA PRO A 112 -16.97 -3.23 -5.97
C PRO A 112 -17.31 -4.26 -7.05
N PRO A 113 -17.01 -3.98 -8.34
CA PRO A 113 -17.03 -4.99 -9.36
C PRO A 113 -16.24 -6.24 -8.93
N PRO A 114 -16.70 -7.45 -9.23
CA PRO A 114 -16.01 -8.67 -8.83
C PRO A 114 -14.62 -8.75 -9.48
N LEU A 115 -13.73 -9.52 -8.87
CA LEU A 115 -12.31 -9.62 -9.25
C LEU A 115 -12.14 -9.91 -10.75
N GLU A 116 -12.96 -10.81 -11.32
CA GLU A 116 -12.96 -11.17 -12.72
C GLU A 116 -13.33 -10.04 -13.70
N GLU A 117 -13.96 -8.98 -13.20
CA GLU A 117 -14.32 -7.78 -13.95
C GLU A 117 -13.37 -6.61 -13.71
N LEU A 118 -12.35 -6.78 -12.82
CA LEU A 118 -11.37 -5.74 -12.53
C LEU A 118 -10.42 -5.58 -13.72
N ASP A 119 -10.73 -4.61 -14.57
CA ASP A 119 -9.87 -4.21 -15.66
C ASP A 119 -9.02 -3.00 -15.23
N GLN A 120 -7.71 -3.14 -15.29
CA GLN A 120 -6.75 -2.10 -14.88
C GLN A 120 -6.96 -0.79 -15.66
N HIS A 121 -7.51 -0.84 -16.86
CA HIS A 121 -7.85 0.35 -17.66
C HIS A 121 -9.10 1.08 -17.19
N LYS A 122 -9.89 0.49 -16.28
CA LYS A 122 -11.18 1.03 -15.82
C LYS A 122 -11.13 1.65 -14.42
N LYS A 123 -9.95 1.97 -13.89
CA LYS A 123 -9.81 2.57 -12.55
C LYS A 123 -10.79 3.72 -12.30
N HIS A 124 -10.91 4.64 -13.26
CA HIS A 124 -11.78 5.80 -13.12
C HIS A 124 -13.27 5.42 -13.06
N GLU A 125 -13.70 4.43 -13.87
CA GLU A 125 -15.09 3.94 -13.85
C GLU A 125 -15.43 3.26 -12.53
N ILE A 126 -14.50 2.44 -12.01
CA ILE A 126 -14.66 1.73 -10.73
C ILE A 126 -14.77 2.75 -9.61
N LYS A 127 -13.84 3.72 -9.57
CA LYS A 127 -13.84 4.80 -8.57
C LYS A 127 -15.13 5.61 -8.62
N THR A 128 -15.65 5.91 -9.81
CA THR A 128 -16.93 6.62 -9.99
C THR A 128 -18.10 5.83 -9.41
N LYS A 129 -18.16 4.52 -9.63
CA LYS A 129 -19.21 3.64 -9.06
C LYS A 129 -19.13 3.57 -7.54
N LEU A 130 -17.94 3.70 -6.96
CA LEU A 130 -17.73 3.66 -5.51
C LEU A 130 -17.80 5.03 -4.84
N ALA A 131 -17.96 6.11 -5.60
CA ALA A 131 -17.89 7.49 -5.07
C ALA A 131 -18.86 7.75 -3.89
N GLU A 132 -20.05 7.14 -3.90
CA GLU A 132 -21.02 7.30 -2.79
C GLU A 132 -20.56 6.67 -1.45
N TYR A 133 -19.66 5.69 -1.54
CA TYR A 133 -19.07 5.01 -0.38
C TYR A 133 -17.78 5.69 0.09
N MET A 134 -17.11 6.46 -0.78
CA MET A 134 -15.85 7.10 -0.47
C MET A 134 -16.04 8.26 0.51
N GLU A 135 -15.20 8.30 1.54
CA GLU A 135 -15.19 9.37 2.54
C GLU A 135 -13.77 9.91 2.72
N PRO A 136 -13.46 11.11 2.18
CA PRO A 136 -12.12 11.69 2.21
C PRO A 136 -11.86 12.39 3.55
N VAL A 137 -11.22 11.72 4.50
CA VAL A 137 -10.93 12.24 5.84
C VAL A 137 -9.60 11.78 6.44
N ILE A 138 -8.86 10.88 5.77
CA ILE A 138 -7.52 10.49 6.24
C ILE A 138 -6.57 11.66 5.96
N PRO A 139 -5.95 12.25 6.98
CA PRO A 139 -5.11 13.43 6.78
C PRO A 139 -3.80 13.13 6.05
N ALA A 140 -3.23 14.15 5.42
CA ALA A 140 -2.02 14.06 4.59
C ALA A 140 -0.78 13.47 5.30
N GLU A 141 -0.75 13.45 6.63
CA GLU A 141 0.32 12.78 7.38
C GLU A 141 0.42 11.28 7.09
N TRP A 142 -0.64 10.68 6.56
CA TRP A 142 -0.72 9.28 6.14
C TRP A 142 -0.38 9.06 4.66
N ASN A 143 0.07 10.10 3.96
CA ASN A 143 0.56 9.98 2.57
C ASN A 143 1.52 11.13 2.25
N VAL A 144 2.65 11.19 2.96
CA VAL A 144 3.67 12.22 2.72
C VAL A 144 4.56 11.77 1.56
N GLU A 145 4.43 12.45 0.43
CA GLU A 145 5.10 12.05 -0.80
C GLU A 145 6.58 12.48 -0.83
N ASP A 146 7.44 11.55 -1.21
CA ASP A 146 8.86 11.70 -1.58
C ASP A 146 9.79 12.39 -0.57
N THR A 147 9.28 13.25 0.30
CA THR A 147 10.08 14.03 1.24
C THR A 147 9.77 13.64 2.68
N PHE A 148 10.78 13.18 3.43
CA PHE A 148 10.61 12.91 4.85
C PHE A 148 10.30 14.19 5.62
N LEU A 149 9.20 14.17 6.35
CA LEU A 149 8.81 15.22 7.28
C LEU A 149 8.65 14.62 8.69
N PRO A 150 9.09 15.31 9.76
CA PRO A 150 9.08 14.75 11.13
C PRO A 150 7.70 14.34 11.65
N TRP A 151 6.64 14.84 11.03
CA TRP A 151 5.24 14.52 11.36
C TRP A 151 4.64 13.45 10.45
N ALA A 152 5.39 12.94 9.45
CA ALA A 152 4.92 11.89 8.57
C ALA A 152 4.61 10.61 9.36
N LYS A 153 3.44 10.05 9.15
CA LYS A 153 3.02 8.73 9.65
C LYS A 153 3.21 7.63 8.62
N LEU A 154 3.10 7.99 7.35
CA LEU A 154 3.38 7.13 6.23
C LEU A 154 4.12 7.94 5.17
N LEU A 155 5.27 7.46 4.74
CA LEU A 155 6.04 8.04 3.63
C LEU A 155 5.76 7.24 2.36
N HIS A 156 5.44 7.93 1.26
CA HIS A 156 5.10 7.34 -0.02
C HIS A 156 6.11 7.78 -1.09
N PHE A 157 6.76 6.85 -1.74
CA PHE A 157 7.78 7.09 -2.76
C PHE A 157 7.14 7.08 -4.15
N THR A 158 6.49 8.21 -4.52
CA THR A 158 5.61 8.30 -5.69
C THR A 158 6.33 8.61 -6.99
N ASN A 159 7.61 8.93 -6.97
CA ASN A 159 8.31 9.43 -8.15
C ASN A 159 8.54 8.34 -9.20
N LEU A 160 7.44 7.86 -9.80
CA LEU A 160 7.38 6.77 -10.76
C LEU A 160 8.31 6.94 -11.96
N TYR A 161 8.52 8.17 -12.44
CA TYR A 161 9.46 8.44 -13.54
C TYR A 161 10.90 8.06 -13.16
N PHE A 162 11.29 8.33 -11.92
CA PHE A 162 12.61 7.95 -11.42
C PHE A 162 12.66 6.48 -11.03
N VAL A 163 11.59 5.92 -10.49
CA VAL A 163 11.50 4.51 -10.12
C VAL A 163 11.60 3.62 -11.37
N GLU A 164 10.83 3.88 -12.40
CA GLU A 164 10.89 3.10 -13.65
C GLU A 164 12.27 3.24 -14.33
N ASP A 165 12.87 4.43 -14.31
CA ASP A 165 14.20 4.68 -14.85
C ASP A 165 15.31 4.03 -13.99
N CYS A 166 15.15 4.03 -12.67
CA CYS A 166 16.04 3.31 -11.74
C CYS A 166 15.99 1.80 -11.99
N TRP A 167 14.80 1.23 -12.13
CA TRP A 167 14.62 -0.18 -12.42
C TRP A 167 15.26 -0.60 -13.75
N ARG A 168 15.05 0.17 -14.83
CA ARG A 168 15.67 -0.08 -16.14
C ARG A 168 17.19 -0.02 -16.09
N ARG A 169 17.76 0.76 -15.18
CA ARG A 169 19.21 0.94 -15.01
C ARG A 169 19.79 0.03 -13.93
N GLY A 170 18.97 -0.76 -13.24
CA GLY A 170 19.43 -1.59 -12.13
C GLY A 170 19.90 -0.79 -10.92
N VAL A 171 19.38 0.44 -10.73
CA VAL A 171 19.69 1.33 -9.61
C VAL A 171 18.56 1.20 -8.58
N PRO A 172 18.84 1.22 -7.27
CA PRO A 172 17.79 1.19 -6.27
C PRO A 172 16.76 2.29 -6.48
N TRP A 173 15.48 1.95 -6.43
CA TRP A 173 14.35 2.84 -6.72
C TRP A 173 14.33 4.13 -5.88
N TYR A 174 14.82 4.07 -4.65
CA TYR A 174 14.91 5.19 -3.72
C TYR A 174 16.08 6.14 -3.98
N SER A 175 16.97 5.85 -4.91
CA SER A 175 18.23 6.60 -5.10
C SER A 175 18.06 8.03 -5.62
N ASN A 176 16.88 8.38 -6.12
CA ASN A 176 16.56 9.71 -6.63
C ASN A 176 15.70 10.57 -5.70
N HIS A 177 15.37 10.04 -4.51
CA HIS A 177 14.61 10.79 -3.52
C HIS A 177 15.51 11.72 -2.68
N PRO A 178 14.95 12.73 -2.00
CA PRO A 178 15.71 13.59 -1.09
C PRO A 178 16.52 12.80 -0.06
N THR A 179 17.69 13.34 0.32
CA THR A 179 18.64 12.64 1.19
C THR A 179 18.02 12.16 2.50
N GLU A 180 17.18 12.99 3.13
CA GLU A 180 16.52 12.65 4.40
C GLU A 180 15.58 11.45 4.24
N SER A 181 14.85 11.37 3.13
CA SER A 181 13.99 10.24 2.81
C SER A 181 14.80 8.97 2.56
N GLN A 182 15.92 9.07 1.86
CA GLN A 182 16.83 7.97 1.63
C GLN A 182 17.47 7.46 2.94
N GLU A 183 17.87 8.35 3.83
CA GLU A 183 18.45 7.97 5.13
C GLU A 183 17.44 7.19 5.99
N VAL A 184 16.20 7.68 6.06
CA VAL A 184 15.13 6.98 6.77
C VAL A 184 14.89 5.60 6.15
N LEU A 185 14.73 5.52 4.84
CA LEU A 185 14.47 4.27 4.13
C LEU A 185 15.63 3.29 4.29
N ASN A 186 16.88 3.72 4.10
CA ASN A 186 18.07 2.88 4.26
C ASN A 186 18.15 2.24 5.64
N ARG A 187 17.79 2.97 6.69
CA ARG A 187 17.72 2.42 8.04
C ARG A 187 16.73 1.25 8.12
N TYR A 188 15.54 1.39 7.56
CA TYR A 188 14.54 0.32 7.56
C TYR A 188 14.93 -0.86 6.66
N ILE A 189 15.59 -0.60 5.53
CA ILE A 189 16.16 -1.65 4.70
C ILE A 189 17.16 -2.48 5.51
N LEU A 190 18.14 -1.84 6.14
CA LEU A 190 19.14 -2.54 6.94
C LEU A 190 18.52 -3.30 8.13
N GLU A 191 17.54 -2.72 8.79
CA GLU A 191 16.83 -3.38 9.88
C GLU A 191 16.02 -4.58 9.40
N SER A 192 15.33 -4.47 8.26
CA SER A 192 14.54 -5.57 7.69
C SER A 192 15.41 -6.75 7.29
N TYR A 193 16.51 -6.51 6.59
CA TYR A 193 17.44 -7.59 6.19
C TYR A 193 18.23 -8.16 7.37
N GLY A 194 18.49 -7.36 8.41
CA GLY A 194 19.17 -7.85 9.62
C GLY A 194 18.32 -8.82 10.46
N GLN A 195 17.01 -8.82 10.29
CA GLN A 195 16.10 -9.77 10.95
C GLN A 195 15.98 -11.10 10.17
N PHE A 196 16.21 -11.08 8.87
CA PHE A 196 16.35 -12.27 8.05
C PHE A 196 17.83 -12.63 8.05
N GLY A 197 18.29 -13.41 9.03
CA GLY A 197 19.65 -13.96 9.00
C GLY A 197 19.89 -14.70 7.68
N PRO A 198 21.15 -14.91 7.27
CA PRO A 198 21.51 -15.45 5.95
C PRO A 198 20.94 -16.85 5.63
N ASP A 199 20.21 -17.47 6.56
CA ASP A 199 19.66 -18.84 6.45
C ASP A 199 18.11 -18.91 6.52
N GLN A 200 17.38 -17.79 6.44
CA GLN A 200 15.91 -17.82 6.42
C GLN A 200 15.40 -17.33 5.06
N GLU A 201 15.23 -18.27 4.14
CA GLU A 201 14.41 -18.03 2.95
C GLU A 201 12.95 -17.75 3.38
N PRO A 202 12.27 -16.76 2.78
CA PRO A 202 10.86 -16.48 3.07
C PRO A 202 10.02 -17.70 2.68
N SER A 203 9.31 -18.25 3.66
CA SER A 203 8.36 -19.35 3.50
C SER A 203 7.06 -18.88 2.84
#